data_44a9c88c1dd00f5ffeb8ffc57eee91ec
#
_entry.id   44a9c88c1dd00f5ffeb8ffc57eee91ec
#
_cell.length_a   1.000
_cell.length_b   1.000
_cell.length_c   1.000
_cell.angle_alpha   90.00
_cell.angle_beta   90.00
_cell.angle_gamma   90.00
#
_symmetry.space_group_name_H-M   'P 1'
#
loop_
_entity.id
_entity.type
_entity.pdbx_description
1 polymer ?
#
loop_
_entity_poly.entity_id
_entity_poly.type
_entity_poly.pdbx_seq_one_letter_code
_entity_poly.pdbx_strand_id
1 'polypeptide(L)'
;MRAETQNHVEAIAKSLKLLGQRMDRDTAPHRLEEFAALIEAPDLWNDPAKAQKLMRERQALLDAVSTYRLIDQGLRDNVELIEMGEAEGDAGIVTEAEAALKALVDLAAAKELEALLNGEADSNDTFLEINAGAGGTESCDWASMLARMYVRWAEKKGYSVEIGRAHV
;
A
#
# COMPACT_ATOMS: atom_id res chain seq x y z
N MET A 1 21.55 15.22 -14.12
CA MET A 1 20.19 14.63 -13.98
C MET A 1 19.18 15.42 -14.82
N ARG A 2 18.30 14.76 -15.57
CA ARG A 2 17.26 15.40 -16.41
C ARG A 2 16.14 16.00 -15.54
N ALA A 3 15.42 17.01 -16.07
CA ALA A 3 14.32 17.66 -15.34
C ALA A 3 13.18 16.70 -14.96
N GLU A 4 12.87 15.73 -15.83
CA GLU A 4 11.86 14.70 -15.56
C GLU A 4 12.26 13.80 -14.39
N THR A 5 13.53 13.38 -14.36
CA THR A 5 14.08 12.58 -13.27
C THR A 5 14.07 13.34 -11.94
N GLN A 6 14.37 14.64 -11.98
CA GLN A 6 14.27 15.49 -10.78
C GLN A 6 12.84 15.57 -10.27
N ASN A 7 11.84 15.68 -11.15
CA ASN A 7 10.43 15.64 -10.75
C ASN A 7 10.03 14.33 -10.09
N HIS A 8 10.55 13.19 -10.58
CA HIS A 8 10.32 11.88 -9.96
C HIS A 8 10.92 11.82 -8.55
N VAL A 9 12.14 12.28 -8.36
CA VAL A 9 12.82 12.35 -7.05
C VAL A 9 12.00 13.18 -6.07
N GLU A 10 11.54 14.37 -6.48
CA GLU A 10 10.73 15.26 -5.64
C GLU A 10 9.37 14.64 -5.29
N ALA A 11 8.71 13.98 -6.25
CA ALA A 11 7.45 13.29 -6.02
C ALA A 11 7.61 12.19 -4.97
N ILE A 12 8.63 11.31 -5.11
CA ILE A 12 8.91 10.23 -4.16
C ILE A 12 9.25 10.81 -2.78
N ALA A 13 10.07 11.85 -2.72
CA ALA A 13 10.44 12.49 -1.46
C ALA A 13 9.22 13.08 -0.71
N LYS A 14 8.28 13.65 -1.47
CA LYS A 14 7.00 14.14 -0.92
C LYS A 14 6.17 13.01 -0.32
N SER A 15 6.01 11.90 -1.06
CA SER A 15 5.27 10.73 -0.57
C SER A 15 5.95 10.10 0.66
N LEU A 16 7.29 9.99 0.66
CA LEU A 16 8.05 9.52 1.82
C LEU A 16 7.83 10.38 3.05
N LYS A 17 7.79 11.71 2.90
CA LYS A 17 7.50 12.62 4.00
C LYS A 17 6.13 12.34 4.61
N LEU A 18 5.11 12.16 3.78
CA LEU A 18 3.75 11.86 4.23
C LEU A 18 3.66 10.48 4.90
N LEU A 19 4.23 9.45 4.27
CA LEU A 19 4.29 8.10 4.84
C LEU A 19 4.99 8.07 6.19
N GLY A 20 6.15 8.76 6.31
CA GLY A 20 6.88 8.88 7.56
C GLY A 20 6.10 9.57 8.68
N GLN A 21 5.34 10.62 8.36
CA GLN A 21 4.46 11.29 9.30
C GLN A 21 3.30 10.39 9.76
N ARG A 22 2.69 9.63 8.83
CA ARG A 22 1.54 8.76 9.13
C ARG A 22 1.89 7.59 10.05
N MET A 23 3.04 6.99 9.87
CA MET A 23 3.50 5.87 10.72
C MET A 23 4.19 6.34 11.99
N ASP A 24 4.40 7.65 12.17
CA ASP A 24 5.21 8.23 13.23
C ASP A 24 6.62 7.60 13.28
N ARG A 25 7.37 7.89 12.21
CA ARG A 25 8.67 7.25 11.91
C ARG A 25 9.62 7.22 13.11
N ASP A 26 9.62 8.28 13.91
CA ASP A 26 10.58 8.44 15.01
C ASP A 26 10.24 7.51 16.19
N THR A 27 8.95 7.23 16.41
CA THR A 27 8.48 6.35 17.49
C THR A 27 8.22 4.91 17.02
N ALA A 28 8.10 4.67 15.72
CA ALA A 28 7.79 3.35 15.15
C ALA A 28 8.71 2.22 15.65
N PRO A 29 10.05 2.38 15.74
CA PRO A 29 10.92 1.32 16.28
C PRO A 29 10.59 0.97 17.72
N HIS A 30 10.39 1.97 18.59
CA HIS A 30 10.02 1.77 19.99
C HIS A 30 8.66 1.07 20.13
N ARG A 31 7.67 1.47 19.33
CA ARG A 31 6.36 0.79 19.32
C ARG A 31 6.45 -0.67 18.90
N LEU A 32 7.36 -0.99 17.95
CA LEU A 32 7.58 -2.39 17.56
C LEU A 32 8.21 -3.21 18.69
N GLU A 33 9.10 -2.62 19.48
CA GLU A 33 9.66 -3.25 20.69
C GLU A 33 8.58 -3.44 21.76
N GLU A 34 7.73 -2.45 22.00
CA GLU A 34 6.57 -2.58 22.90
C GLU A 34 5.63 -3.71 22.48
N PHE A 35 5.31 -3.80 21.17
CA PHE A 35 4.49 -4.88 20.66
C PHE A 35 5.15 -6.26 20.87
N ALA A 36 6.48 -6.36 20.67
CA ALA A 36 7.21 -7.58 20.91
C ALA A 36 7.11 -8.02 22.39
N ALA A 37 7.33 -7.10 23.32
CA ALA A 37 7.22 -7.37 24.76
C ALA A 37 5.80 -7.77 25.17
N LEU A 38 4.76 -7.12 24.61
CA LEU A 38 3.37 -7.46 24.89
C LEU A 38 2.98 -8.85 24.37
N ILE A 39 3.53 -9.27 23.22
CA ILE A 39 3.27 -10.60 22.63
C ILE A 39 3.93 -11.71 23.44
N GLU A 40 5.04 -11.44 24.10
CA GLU A 40 5.73 -12.39 25.00
C GLU A 40 5.01 -12.54 26.35
N ALA A 41 4.11 -11.64 26.70
CA ALA A 41 3.38 -11.70 27.96
C ALA A 41 2.38 -12.87 27.97
N PRO A 42 2.46 -13.81 28.94
CA PRO A 42 1.58 -14.99 28.99
C PRO A 42 0.09 -14.66 29.05
N ASP A 43 -0.25 -13.55 29.70
CA ASP A 43 -1.65 -13.13 29.92
C ASP A 43 -2.34 -12.69 28.63
N LEU A 44 -1.59 -12.29 27.59
CA LEU A 44 -2.18 -11.90 26.31
C LEU A 44 -2.97 -13.05 25.68
N TRP A 45 -2.49 -14.25 25.82
CA TRP A 45 -3.06 -15.45 25.18
C TRP A 45 -4.34 -15.96 25.86
N ASN A 46 -4.68 -15.40 27.02
CA ASN A 46 -5.95 -15.65 27.69
C ASN A 46 -7.13 -14.93 27.03
N ASP A 47 -6.84 -13.90 26.18
CA ASP A 47 -7.84 -13.16 25.41
C ASP A 47 -7.47 -13.20 23.90
N PRO A 48 -8.02 -14.17 23.15
CA PRO A 48 -7.71 -14.33 21.73
C PRO A 48 -8.05 -13.10 20.86
N ALA A 49 -9.10 -12.36 21.21
CA ALA A 49 -9.51 -11.17 20.47
C ALA A 49 -8.48 -10.04 20.61
N LYS A 50 -8.01 -9.82 21.84
CA LYS A 50 -6.96 -8.86 22.15
C LYS A 50 -5.63 -9.24 21.49
N ALA A 51 -5.27 -10.52 21.57
CA ALA A 51 -4.06 -11.04 20.92
C ALA A 51 -4.09 -10.81 19.39
N GLN A 52 -5.22 -11.15 18.75
CA GLN A 52 -5.40 -10.96 17.32
C GLN A 52 -5.32 -9.48 16.91
N LYS A 53 -5.93 -8.58 17.68
CA LYS A 53 -5.86 -7.13 17.44
C LYS A 53 -4.41 -6.64 17.51
N LEU A 54 -3.69 -7.00 18.56
CA LEU A 54 -2.29 -6.62 18.76
C LEU A 54 -1.39 -7.13 17.64
N MET A 55 -1.58 -8.37 17.20
CA MET A 55 -0.84 -8.96 16.09
C MET A 55 -1.09 -8.22 14.77
N ARG A 56 -2.35 -7.84 14.50
CA ARG A 56 -2.68 -7.04 13.31
C ARG A 56 -2.03 -5.66 13.36
N GLU A 57 -2.10 -4.96 14.48
CA GLU A 57 -1.48 -3.64 14.66
C GLU A 57 0.04 -3.69 14.47
N ARG A 58 0.68 -4.70 15.06
CA ARG A 58 2.11 -4.94 14.87
C ARG A 58 2.46 -5.19 13.40
N GLN A 59 1.70 -6.07 12.73
CA GLN A 59 1.95 -6.40 11.33
C GLN A 59 1.78 -5.17 10.43
N ALA A 60 0.72 -4.40 10.62
CA ALA A 60 0.49 -3.16 9.88
C ALA A 60 1.65 -2.16 10.04
N LEU A 61 2.19 -2.01 11.26
CA LEU A 61 3.33 -1.14 11.49
C LEU A 61 4.62 -1.69 10.86
N LEU A 62 4.86 -3.00 10.91
CA LEU A 62 5.99 -3.66 10.24
C LEU A 62 5.93 -3.44 8.73
N ASP A 63 4.76 -3.61 8.13
CA ASP A 63 4.54 -3.42 6.69
C ASP A 63 4.76 -1.96 6.29
N ALA A 64 4.28 -1.02 7.09
CA ALA A 64 4.50 0.41 6.87
C ALA A 64 5.99 0.77 6.92
N VAL A 65 6.72 0.29 7.94
CA VAL A 65 8.16 0.53 8.10
C VAL A 65 8.96 -0.11 6.98
N SER A 66 8.63 -1.35 6.60
CA SER A 66 9.33 -2.06 5.51
C SER A 66 9.10 -1.38 4.16
N THR A 67 7.87 -0.97 3.88
CA THR A 67 7.51 -0.22 2.67
C THR A 67 8.24 1.13 2.60
N TYR A 68 8.25 1.88 3.71
CA TYR A 68 8.98 3.13 3.79
C TYR A 68 10.47 2.94 3.47
N ARG A 69 11.11 1.95 4.10
CA ARG A 69 12.53 1.64 3.89
C ARG A 69 12.82 1.24 2.44
N LEU A 70 11.96 0.42 1.85
CA LEU A 70 12.10 0.00 0.45
C LEU A 70 12.07 1.20 -0.51
N ILE A 71 11.13 2.14 -0.30
CA ILE A 71 11.01 3.33 -1.15
C ILE A 71 12.18 4.30 -0.91
N ASP A 72 12.58 4.54 0.35
CA ASP A 72 13.68 5.43 0.72
C ASP A 72 15.02 4.91 0.18
N GLN A 73 15.29 3.60 0.34
CA GLN A 73 16.49 2.97 -0.18
C GLN A 73 16.50 2.96 -1.71
N GLY A 74 15.38 2.55 -2.33
CA GLY A 74 15.27 2.56 -3.80
C GLY A 74 15.46 3.95 -4.41
N LEU A 75 14.99 5.01 -3.74
CA LEU A 75 15.24 6.38 -4.17
C LEU A 75 16.73 6.71 -4.15
N ARG A 76 17.42 6.42 -3.04
CA ARG A 76 18.85 6.70 -2.89
C ARG A 76 19.69 5.93 -3.89
N ASP A 77 19.46 4.62 -3.99
CA ASP A 77 20.23 3.74 -4.87
C ASP A 77 20.12 4.16 -6.34
N ASN A 78 18.91 4.51 -6.80
CA ASN A 78 18.71 4.91 -8.18
C ASN A 78 19.26 6.31 -8.47
N VAL A 79 19.22 7.24 -7.53
CA VAL A 79 19.87 8.55 -7.68
C VAL A 79 21.38 8.37 -7.77
N GLU A 80 22.00 7.56 -6.93
CA GLU A 80 23.44 7.25 -6.97
C GLU A 80 23.84 6.57 -8.28
N LEU A 81 23.04 5.61 -8.76
CA LEU A 81 23.28 4.95 -10.05
C LEU A 81 23.21 5.93 -11.23
N ILE A 82 22.29 6.89 -11.20
CA ILE A 82 22.23 7.92 -12.25
C ILE A 82 23.47 8.81 -12.22
N GLU A 83 23.89 9.24 -11.02
CA GLU A 83 25.08 10.08 -10.87
C GLU A 83 26.35 9.35 -11.34
N MET A 84 26.51 8.07 -11.00
CA MET A 84 27.60 7.23 -11.47
C MET A 84 27.56 7.05 -13.00
N GLY A 85 26.40 6.67 -13.55
CA GLY A 85 26.25 6.46 -14.99
C GLY A 85 26.50 7.74 -15.81
N GLU A 86 26.06 8.91 -15.30
CA GLU A 86 26.38 10.20 -15.91
C GLU A 86 27.89 10.50 -15.87
N ALA A 87 28.57 10.19 -14.76
CA ALA A 87 30.02 10.43 -14.62
C ALA A 87 30.86 9.50 -15.53
N GLU A 88 30.44 8.25 -15.72
CA GLU A 88 31.11 7.25 -16.53
C GLU A 88 30.69 7.31 -18.02
N GLY A 89 29.64 8.07 -18.35
CA GLY A 89 29.06 8.15 -19.69
C GLY A 89 28.29 6.89 -20.11
N ASP A 90 27.85 6.08 -19.14
CA ASP A 90 27.04 4.88 -19.36
C ASP A 90 25.55 5.22 -19.42
N ALA A 91 25.06 5.46 -20.63
CA ALA A 91 23.66 5.74 -20.87
C ALA A 91 22.72 4.56 -20.53
N GLY A 92 23.24 3.33 -20.50
CA GLY A 92 22.46 2.15 -20.18
C GLY A 92 22.07 2.14 -18.71
N ILE A 93 23.02 2.34 -17.80
CA ILE A 93 22.79 2.44 -16.35
C ILE A 93 21.82 3.59 -16.04
N VAL A 94 22.04 4.76 -16.66
CA VAL A 94 21.14 5.92 -16.47
C VAL A 94 19.72 5.60 -16.86
N THR A 95 19.51 4.97 -18.02
CA THR A 95 18.16 4.63 -18.50
C THR A 95 17.45 3.60 -17.60
N GLU A 96 18.18 2.59 -17.12
CA GLU A 96 17.64 1.59 -16.23
C GLU A 96 17.23 2.19 -14.87
N ALA A 97 18.08 3.04 -14.31
CA ALA A 97 17.79 3.70 -13.04
C ALA A 97 16.65 4.72 -13.16
N GLU A 98 16.53 5.46 -14.28
CA GLU A 98 15.38 6.34 -14.56
C GLU A 98 14.07 5.53 -14.66
N ALA A 99 14.09 4.36 -15.29
CA ALA A 99 12.92 3.49 -15.36
C ALA A 99 12.53 2.93 -13.98
N ALA A 100 13.51 2.58 -13.14
CA ALA A 100 13.29 2.15 -11.77
C ALA A 100 12.70 3.27 -10.90
N LEU A 101 13.19 4.51 -11.02
CA LEU A 101 12.59 5.67 -10.35
C LEU A 101 11.14 5.90 -10.76
N LYS A 102 10.81 5.76 -12.03
CA LYS A 102 9.43 5.88 -12.51
C LYS A 102 8.50 4.84 -11.85
N ALA A 103 8.94 3.58 -11.80
CA ALA A 103 8.18 2.52 -11.11
C ALA A 103 8.05 2.81 -9.60
N LEU A 104 9.07 3.42 -9.00
CA LEU A 104 9.07 3.79 -7.59
C LEU A 104 8.08 4.95 -7.30
N VAL A 105 7.90 5.90 -8.25
CA VAL A 105 6.85 6.93 -8.15
C VAL A 105 5.47 6.29 -8.06
N ASP A 106 5.17 5.34 -8.94
CA ASP A 106 3.87 4.66 -8.96
C ASP A 106 3.63 3.89 -7.66
N LEU A 107 4.66 3.20 -7.15
CA LEU A 107 4.59 2.50 -5.86
C LEU A 107 4.37 3.48 -4.70
N ALA A 108 5.14 4.56 -4.64
CA ALA A 108 5.04 5.57 -3.59
C ALA A 108 3.66 6.23 -3.56
N ALA A 109 3.11 6.57 -4.73
CA ALA A 109 1.77 7.14 -4.86
C ALA A 109 0.67 6.16 -4.42
N ALA A 110 0.78 4.88 -4.79
CA ALA A 110 -0.15 3.84 -4.35
C ALA A 110 -0.14 3.68 -2.82
N LYS A 111 1.05 3.68 -2.21
CA LYS A 111 1.20 3.56 -0.75
C LYS A 111 0.78 4.83 0.00
N GLU A 112 0.97 5.99 -0.59
CA GLU A 112 0.41 7.25 -0.07
C GLU A 112 -1.11 7.20 -0.02
N LEU A 113 -1.76 6.74 -1.09
CA LEU A 113 -3.21 6.57 -1.13
C LEU A 113 -3.70 5.57 -0.07
N GLU A 114 -3.06 4.42 0.06
CA GLU A 114 -3.38 3.43 1.10
C GLU A 114 -3.26 4.05 2.51
N ALA A 115 -2.21 4.81 2.77
CA ALA A 115 -2.01 5.47 4.05
C ALA A 115 -3.05 6.55 4.35
N LEU A 116 -3.59 7.22 3.32
CA LEU A 116 -4.66 8.21 3.48
C LEU A 116 -6.03 7.56 3.76
N LEU A 117 -6.25 6.34 3.28
CA LEU A 117 -7.48 5.57 3.44
C LEU A 117 -7.41 4.60 4.64
N ASN A 118 -6.57 4.85 5.62
CA ASN A 118 -6.38 4.01 6.80
C ASN A 118 -7.23 4.50 7.99
N GLY A 119 -8.55 4.53 7.82
CA GLY A 119 -9.50 4.75 8.90
C GLY A 119 -9.75 3.49 9.73
N GLU A 120 -10.35 3.62 10.92
CA GLU A 120 -10.62 2.49 11.81
C GLU A 120 -11.50 1.40 11.16
N ALA A 121 -12.39 1.79 10.25
CA ALA A 121 -13.27 0.89 9.52
C ALA A 121 -12.67 0.31 8.22
N ASP A 122 -11.59 0.91 7.70
CA ASP A 122 -11.06 0.55 6.37
C ASP A 122 -10.40 -0.86 6.33
N SER A 123 -10.05 -1.40 7.50
CA SER A 123 -9.50 -2.76 7.63
C SER A 123 -10.56 -3.85 7.80
N ASN A 124 -11.84 -3.48 7.87
CA ASN A 124 -12.94 -4.42 8.05
C ASN A 124 -13.39 -5.00 6.71
N ASP A 125 -13.96 -6.21 6.80
CA ASP A 125 -14.68 -6.80 5.68
C ASP A 125 -15.90 -5.94 5.33
N THR A 126 -16.25 -5.90 4.03
CA THR A 126 -17.35 -5.08 3.55
C THR A 126 -18.26 -5.86 2.63
N PHE A 127 -19.49 -5.37 2.47
CA PHE A 127 -20.45 -5.89 1.51
C PHE A 127 -20.61 -4.88 0.39
N LEU A 128 -20.54 -5.38 -0.85
CA LEU A 128 -20.86 -4.62 -2.04
C LEU A 128 -22.17 -5.16 -2.64
N GLU A 129 -23.21 -4.36 -2.61
CA GLU A 129 -24.49 -4.72 -3.20
C GLU A 129 -24.66 -4.03 -4.56
N ILE A 130 -25.04 -4.79 -5.57
CA ILE A 130 -25.25 -4.29 -6.91
C ILE A 130 -26.67 -4.65 -7.33
N ASN A 131 -27.52 -3.61 -7.44
CA ASN A 131 -28.93 -3.76 -7.81
C ASN A 131 -29.17 -3.29 -9.22
N ALA A 132 -29.90 -4.09 -10.00
CA ALA A 132 -30.42 -3.68 -11.29
C ALA A 132 -31.56 -2.66 -11.06
N GLY A 133 -31.49 -1.49 -11.71
CA GLY A 133 -32.57 -0.51 -11.69
C GLY A 133 -33.75 -0.91 -12.59
N ALA A 134 -34.69 0.02 -12.78
CA ALA A 134 -35.93 -0.21 -13.53
C ALA A 134 -35.77 -0.37 -15.06
N GLY A 135 -34.55 -0.51 -15.57
CA GLY A 135 -34.22 -0.57 -17.00
C GLY A 135 -34.43 -1.92 -17.71
N GLY A 136 -35.08 -2.90 -17.07
CA GLY A 136 -35.33 -4.21 -17.68
C GLY A 136 -34.05 -5.03 -17.89
N THR A 137 -33.97 -5.81 -18.98
CA THR A 137 -32.87 -6.73 -19.28
C THR A 137 -31.51 -6.03 -19.36
N GLU A 138 -31.47 -4.83 -19.97
CA GLU A 138 -30.23 -4.07 -20.13
C GLU A 138 -29.63 -3.64 -18.77
N SER A 139 -30.46 -3.29 -17.80
CA SER A 139 -29.98 -2.95 -16.46
C SER A 139 -29.47 -4.17 -15.71
N CYS A 140 -30.04 -5.36 -15.94
CA CYS A 140 -29.53 -6.62 -15.37
C CYS A 140 -28.17 -6.98 -15.98
N ASP A 141 -28.01 -6.80 -17.30
CA ASP A 141 -26.73 -7.03 -17.97
C ASP A 141 -25.64 -6.09 -17.48
N TRP A 142 -25.98 -4.80 -17.30
CA TRP A 142 -25.08 -3.80 -16.75
C TRP A 142 -24.68 -4.14 -15.31
N ALA A 143 -25.62 -4.49 -14.45
CA ALA A 143 -25.33 -4.93 -13.08
C ALA A 143 -24.39 -6.15 -13.06
N SER A 144 -24.59 -7.10 -13.96
CA SER A 144 -23.73 -8.29 -14.12
C SER A 144 -22.31 -7.91 -14.59
N MET A 145 -22.17 -6.91 -15.44
CA MET A 145 -20.86 -6.38 -15.88
C MET A 145 -20.12 -5.70 -14.72
N LEU A 146 -20.83 -4.88 -13.94
CA LEU A 146 -20.27 -4.24 -12.73
C LEU A 146 -19.84 -5.27 -11.69
N ALA A 147 -20.66 -6.29 -11.42
CA ALA A 147 -20.31 -7.37 -10.50
C ALA A 147 -18.99 -8.05 -10.92
N ARG A 148 -18.85 -8.40 -12.19
CA ARG A 148 -17.61 -8.99 -12.72
C ARG A 148 -16.41 -8.06 -12.60
N MET A 149 -16.60 -6.76 -12.83
CA MET A 149 -15.55 -5.76 -12.69
C MET A 149 -15.03 -5.71 -11.25
N TYR A 150 -15.92 -5.64 -10.26
CA TYR A 150 -15.55 -5.58 -8.85
C TYR A 150 -14.93 -6.87 -8.35
N VAL A 151 -15.43 -8.04 -8.76
CA VAL A 151 -14.82 -9.34 -8.43
C VAL A 151 -13.37 -9.39 -8.91
N ARG A 152 -13.13 -9.06 -10.19
CA ARG A 152 -11.77 -9.04 -10.75
C ARG A 152 -10.86 -8.02 -10.08
N TRP A 153 -11.41 -6.87 -9.70
CA TRP A 153 -10.65 -5.87 -8.96
C TRP A 153 -10.25 -6.38 -7.58
N ALA A 154 -11.18 -7.00 -6.86
CA ALA A 154 -10.94 -7.56 -5.54
C ALA A 154 -9.89 -8.70 -5.59
N GLU A 155 -10.03 -9.64 -6.53
CA GLU A 155 -9.04 -10.70 -6.76
C GLU A 155 -7.65 -10.14 -7.06
N LYS A 156 -7.56 -9.12 -7.94
CA LYS A 156 -6.28 -8.45 -8.26
C LYS A 156 -5.65 -7.76 -7.04
N LYS A 157 -6.48 -7.33 -6.08
CA LYS A 157 -6.04 -6.72 -4.81
C LYS A 157 -5.77 -7.74 -3.71
N GLY A 158 -6.01 -9.05 -3.96
CA GLY A 158 -5.78 -10.12 -3.00
C GLY A 158 -6.89 -10.29 -1.97
N TYR A 159 -8.07 -9.70 -2.20
CA TYR A 159 -9.24 -9.91 -1.35
C TYR A 159 -9.89 -11.26 -1.62
N SER A 160 -10.37 -11.90 -0.56
CA SER A 160 -11.28 -13.06 -0.68
C SER A 160 -12.68 -12.56 -1.04
N VAL A 161 -13.31 -13.15 -2.05
CA VAL A 161 -14.63 -12.75 -2.54
C VAL A 161 -15.63 -13.88 -2.37
N GLU A 162 -16.69 -13.60 -1.65
CA GLU A 162 -17.84 -14.50 -1.55
C GLU A 162 -19.04 -13.87 -2.28
N ILE A 163 -19.61 -14.63 -3.24
CA ILE A 163 -20.77 -14.15 -4.00
C ILE A 163 -22.03 -14.75 -3.40
N GLY A 164 -22.83 -13.88 -2.78
CA GLY A 164 -24.16 -14.21 -2.26
C GLY A 164 -25.27 -13.62 -3.14
N ARG A 165 -26.50 -14.11 -2.95
CA ARG A 165 -27.70 -13.44 -3.46
C ARG A 165 -28.32 -12.62 -2.34
N ALA A 166 -28.63 -11.35 -2.62
CA ALA A 166 -29.44 -10.55 -1.71
C ALA A 166 -30.81 -11.24 -1.55
N HIS A 167 -31.19 -11.59 -0.34
CA HIS A 167 -32.56 -11.99 -0.06
C HIS A 167 -33.38 -10.71 0.05
N VAL A 168 -34.31 -10.54 -0.89
CA VAL A 168 -35.35 -9.52 -0.83
C VAL A 168 -36.49 -10.02 0.05
#